data_4ae050dc83fcce22e8152d0b77c71948
#
_entry.id   4ae050dc83fcce22e8152d0b77c71948
#
_cell.length_a   1.000
_cell.length_b   1.000
_cell.length_c   1.000
_cell.angle_alpha   90.00
_cell.angle_beta   90.00
_cell.angle_gamma   90.00
#
_symmetry.space_group_name_H-M   'P 1'
#
loop_
_entity.id
_entity.type
_entity.pdbx_description
1 polymer ?
#
loop_
_entity_poly.entity_id
_entity_poly.type
_entity_poly.pdbx_seq_one_letter_code
_entity_poly.pdbx_strand_id
1 'polypeptide(L)'
;IRHKLIQSNFENSEYIDAYKLMQKKRMNLSEDDANKKLEIFKNLHKSFLNYYREDQSPIEINKDYKLIDGSHRVAIHLTQGSSNIPIKYINEKTPEFPKEWFINHSFNSELLSDLDKDLDNLLIEKGTTFNCVIWQGGNNYIEKIMELINKQHTIKLFVSNVVINNFDKFLFDIYKTDNLEEWKIHYKLNELNKINSKTVSLISFLVLNPDWRIRENSESLISKKIELLKANLRTSVSESIDSHIDTILHIGDNTKQNRHIYETFISYGLIRNDI
;
A
#
# COMPACT_ATOMS: atom_id res chain seq x y z
N ILE A 1 -2.23 19.62 -3.51
CA ILE A 1 -2.85 20.96 -3.32
C ILE A 1 -3.63 21.01 -2.01
N ARG A 2 -4.70 20.17 -1.81
CA ARG A 2 -5.56 20.24 -0.60
C ARG A 2 -4.78 20.00 0.70
N HIS A 3 -3.88 19.03 0.70
CA HIS A 3 -3.00 18.71 1.84
C HIS A 3 -2.11 19.93 2.19
N LYS A 4 -1.45 20.52 1.20
CA LYS A 4 -0.61 21.72 1.37
C LYS A 4 -1.40 22.94 1.87
N LEU A 5 -2.64 23.12 1.42
CA LEU A 5 -3.51 24.18 1.94
C LEU A 5 -3.74 24.05 3.46
N ILE A 6 -4.01 22.83 3.92
CA ILE A 6 -4.23 22.59 5.36
C ILE A 6 -2.93 22.79 6.13
N GLN A 7 -1.79 22.26 5.64
CA GLN A 7 -0.48 22.45 6.26
C GLN A 7 -0.09 23.91 6.41
N SER A 8 -0.45 24.76 5.43
CA SER A 8 -0.23 26.21 5.48
C SER A 8 -1.33 26.98 6.22
N ASN A 9 -2.25 26.28 6.91
CA ASN A 9 -3.43 26.87 7.54
C ASN A 9 -4.23 27.81 6.62
N PHE A 10 -4.28 27.50 5.31
CA PHE A 10 -4.91 28.31 4.26
C PHE A 10 -4.34 29.75 4.13
N GLU A 11 -3.07 29.93 4.48
CA GLU A 11 -2.40 31.25 4.43
C GLU A 11 -1.53 31.42 3.18
N ASN A 12 -1.07 30.33 2.56
CA ASN A 12 -0.23 30.39 1.37
C ASN A 12 -1.07 30.73 0.14
N SER A 13 -0.82 31.90 -0.47
CA SER A 13 -1.57 32.40 -1.63
C SER A 13 -1.42 31.52 -2.86
N GLU A 14 -0.23 30.95 -3.08
CA GLU A 14 0.03 30.08 -4.24
C GLU A 14 -0.82 28.80 -4.20
N TYR A 15 -0.94 28.16 -3.02
CA TYR A 15 -1.82 26.99 -2.88
C TYR A 15 -3.31 27.35 -2.95
N ILE A 16 -3.68 28.54 -2.49
CA ILE A 16 -5.04 29.07 -2.61
C ILE A 16 -5.40 29.23 -4.10
N ASP A 17 -4.54 29.89 -4.86
CA ASP A 17 -4.77 30.14 -6.29
C ASP A 17 -4.76 28.84 -7.10
N ALA A 18 -3.85 27.93 -6.79
CA ALA A 18 -3.82 26.58 -7.39
C ALA A 18 -5.11 25.79 -7.08
N TYR A 19 -5.62 25.86 -5.85
CA TYR A 19 -6.87 25.20 -5.50
C TYR A 19 -8.05 25.77 -6.27
N LYS A 20 -8.18 27.11 -6.34
CA LYS A 20 -9.24 27.77 -7.10
C LYS A 20 -9.15 27.42 -8.58
N LEU A 21 -7.96 27.51 -9.17
CA LEU A 21 -7.72 27.12 -10.57
C LEU A 21 -8.16 25.67 -10.83
N MET A 22 -7.78 24.74 -9.96
CA MET A 22 -8.20 23.35 -10.03
C MET A 22 -9.72 23.20 -10.00
N GLN A 23 -10.41 23.89 -9.09
CA GLN A 23 -11.88 23.83 -9.01
C GLN A 23 -12.53 24.41 -10.26
N LYS A 24 -12.06 25.56 -10.74
CA LYS A 24 -12.55 26.20 -11.98
C LYS A 24 -12.42 25.27 -13.18
N LYS A 25 -11.25 24.66 -13.37
CA LYS A 25 -10.97 23.80 -14.54
C LYS A 25 -11.68 22.46 -14.49
N ARG A 26 -11.82 21.85 -13.30
CA ARG A 26 -12.50 20.55 -13.14
C ARG A 26 -14.01 20.62 -13.25
N MET A 27 -14.60 21.71 -12.77
CA MET A 27 -16.05 21.83 -12.60
C MET A 27 -16.66 22.97 -13.43
N ASN A 28 -15.85 23.62 -14.27
CA ASN A 28 -16.25 24.78 -15.07
C ASN A 28 -16.91 25.91 -14.23
N LEU A 29 -16.28 26.24 -13.09
CA LEU A 29 -16.81 27.21 -12.14
C LEU A 29 -16.36 28.64 -12.46
N SER A 30 -17.16 29.61 -12.04
CA SER A 30 -16.78 31.04 -11.94
C SER A 30 -15.73 31.24 -10.82
N GLU A 31 -15.11 32.42 -10.80
CA GLU A 31 -14.21 32.83 -9.72
C GLU A 31 -14.92 32.83 -8.36
N ASP A 32 -16.14 33.40 -8.33
CA ASP A 32 -16.95 33.47 -7.11
C ASP A 32 -17.32 32.10 -6.57
N ASP A 33 -17.65 31.15 -7.45
CA ASP A 33 -17.99 29.80 -7.02
C ASP A 33 -16.75 29.03 -6.56
N ALA A 34 -15.58 29.27 -7.15
CA ALA A 34 -14.31 28.72 -6.67
C ALA A 34 -13.95 29.28 -5.28
N ASN A 35 -14.19 30.57 -5.03
CA ASN A 35 -14.04 31.17 -3.69
C ASN A 35 -14.99 30.54 -2.67
N LYS A 36 -16.27 30.36 -3.03
CA LYS A 36 -17.23 29.64 -2.16
C LYS A 36 -16.77 28.22 -1.83
N LYS A 37 -16.23 27.47 -2.82
CA LYS A 37 -15.66 26.14 -2.57
C LYS A 37 -14.49 26.16 -1.61
N LEU A 38 -13.63 27.16 -1.68
CA LEU A 38 -12.53 27.35 -0.73
C LEU A 38 -13.06 27.58 0.69
N GLU A 39 -14.04 28.47 0.85
CA GLU A 39 -14.65 28.75 2.15
C GLU A 39 -15.38 27.52 2.75
N ILE A 40 -16.07 26.74 1.91
CA ILE A 40 -16.67 25.48 2.33
C ILE A 40 -15.56 24.53 2.85
N PHE A 41 -14.42 24.45 2.17
CA PHE A 41 -13.31 23.59 2.59
C PHE A 41 -12.69 24.06 3.91
N LYS A 42 -12.48 25.37 4.10
CA LYS A 42 -12.01 25.95 5.37
C LYS A 42 -12.96 25.62 6.53
N ASN A 43 -14.27 25.80 6.30
CA ASN A 43 -15.29 25.51 7.30
C ASN A 43 -15.36 24.01 7.63
N LEU A 44 -15.24 23.14 6.62
CA LEU A 44 -15.13 21.70 6.83
C LEU A 44 -13.92 21.35 7.71
N HIS A 45 -12.74 21.91 7.41
CA HIS A 45 -11.53 21.70 8.22
C HIS A 45 -11.73 22.14 9.67
N LYS A 46 -12.29 23.32 9.91
CA LYS A 46 -12.61 23.79 11.27
C LYS A 46 -13.59 22.89 12.00
N SER A 47 -14.61 22.37 11.31
CA SER A 47 -15.59 21.46 11.91
C SER A 47 -14.98 20.12 12.29
N PHE A 48 -14.04 19.61 11.51
CA PHE A 48 -13.29 18.39 11.84
C PHE A 48 -12.46 18.53 13.10
N LEU A 49 -11.83 19.68 13.32
CA LEU A 49 -11.05 19.95 14.53
C LEU A 49 -11.92 19.97 15.81
N ASN A 50 -13.18 20.37 15.68
CA ASN A 50 -14.05 20.61 16.83
C ASN A 50 -15.09 19.50 17.09
N TYR A 51 -15.60 18.83 16.04
CA TYR A 51 -16.82 18.01 16.15
C TYR A 51 -16.84 16.78 15.27
N TYR A 52 -15.71 16.30 14.74
CA TYR A 52 -15.73 15.17 13.82
C TYR A 52 -16.24 13.91 14.51
N ARG A 53 -17.27 13.29 13.91
CA ARG A 53 -17.76 11.97 14.25
C ARG A 53 -17.48 11.02 13.08
N GLU A 54 -16.79 9.92 13.34
CA GLU A 54 -16.35 8.94 12.32
C GLU A 54 -17.49 8.34 11.50
N ASP A 55 -18.72 8.30 12.07
CA ASP A 55 -19.91 7.67 11.48
C ASP A 55 -20.70 8.57 10.51
N GLN A 56 -20.40 9.87 10.45
CA GLN A 56 -21.29 10.83 9.78
C GLN A 56 -20.99 11.11 8.30
N SER A 57 -19.84 10.73 7.75
CA SER A 57 -19.49 11.06 6.36
C SER A 57 -18.40 10.16 5.79
N PRO A 58 -18.74 8.93 5.38
CA PRO A 58 -17.75 8.05 4.76
C PRO A 58 -17.22 8.66 3.46
N ILE A 59 -15.97 8.32 3.14
CA ILE A 59 -15.38 8.63 1.84
C ILE A 59 -15.90 7.62 0.83
N GLU A 60 -16.28 8.08 -0.35
CA GLU A 60 -16.77 7.22 -1.41
C GLU A 60 -15.61 6.79 -2.31
N ILE A 61 -15.42 5.48 -2.46
CA ILE A 61 -14.40 4.89 -3.31
C ILE A 61 -15.02 3.80 -4.19
N ASN A 62 -14.38 3.51 -5.32
CA ASN A 62 -14.77 2.40 -6.17
C ASN A 62 -14.02 1.10 -5.80
N LYS A 63 -14.28 0.01 -6.54
CA LYS A 63 -13.62 -1.29 -6.34
C LYS A 63 -12.11 -1.27 -6.56
N ASP A 64 -11.60 -0.31 -7.33
CA ASP A 64 -10.18 -0.10 -7.56
C ASP A 64 -9.55 0.82 -6.50
N TYR A 65 -10.26 1.10 -5.39
CA TYR A 65 -9.85 2.02 -4.33
C TYR A 65 -9.58 3.45 -4.81
N LYS A 66 -10.18 3.83 -5.94
CA LYS A 66 -10.11 5.19 -6.45
C LYS A 66 -11.20 6.04 -5.82
N LEU A 67 -10.84 7.25 -5.45
CA LEU A 67 -11.71 8.19 -4.77
C LEU A 67 -12.80 8.71 -5.71
N ILE A 68 -14.06 8.50 -5.36
CA ILE A 68 -15.24 9.06 -6.04
C ILE A 68 -15.61 10.39 -5.40
N ASP A 69 -15.81 10.42 -4.07
CA ASP A 69 -16.07 11.64 -3.30
C ASP A 69 -15.32 11.64 -1.97
N GLY A 70 -15.18 12.86 -1.39
CA GLY A 70 -14.56 13.06 -0.08
C GLY A 70 -13.10 13.50 -0.12
N SER A 71 -12.61 14.01 -1.25
CA SER A 71 -11.19 14.45 -1.40
C SER A 71 -10.73 15.50 -0.37
N HIS A 72 -11.62 16.35 0.13
CA HIS A 72 -11.33 17.30 1.20
C HIS A 72 -11.17 16.57 2.55
N ARG A 73 -12.04 15.61 2.83
CA ARG A 73 -11.98 14.75 4.03
C ARG A 73 -10.71 13.92 4.07
N VAL A 74 -10.33 13.31 2.92
CA VAL A 74 -9.02 12.59 2.80
C VAL A 74 -7.86 13.51 3.16
N ALA A 75 -7.82 14.73 2.61
CA ALA A 75 -6.73 15.67 2.91
C ALA A 75 -6.67 16.04 4.40
N ILE A 76 -7.83 16.22 5.05
CA ILE A 76 -7.89 16.51 6.49
C ILE A 76 -7.37 15.32 7.30
N HIS A 77 -7.84 14.11 7.02
CA HIS A 77 -7.38 12.90 7.71
C HIS A 77 -5.88 12.67 7.56
N LEU A 78 -5.34 12.86 6.35
CA LEU A 78 -3.89 12.76 6.10
C LEU A 78 -3.10 13.75 6.96
N THR A 79 -3.56 15.00 7.05
CA THR A 79 -2.87 16.04 7.82
C THR A 79 -2.96 15.80 9.33
N GLN A 80 -4.05 15.18 9.79
CA GLN A 80 -4.25 14.84 11.21
C GLN A 80 -3.56 13.52 11.61
N GLY A 81 -2.95 12.80 10.69
CA GLY A 81 -2.33 11.51 10.97
C GLY A 81 -3.33 10.40 11.32
N SER A 82 -4.59 10.52 10.88
CA SER A 82 -5.62 9.52 11.15
C SER A 82 -5.22 8.15 10.59
N SER A 83 -5.33 7.12 11.41
CA SER A 83 -4.99 5.74 11.01
C SER A 83 -6.11 5.04 10.23
N ASN A 84 -7.37 5.47 10.44
CA ASN A 84 -8.56 4.89 9.83
C ASN A 84 -9.46 5.97 9.26
N ILE A 85 -10.04 5.70 8.11
CA ILE A 85 -11.01 6.56 7.45
C ILE A 85 -12.22 5.70 7.09
N PRO A 86 -13.46 6.05 7.49
CA PRO A 86 -14.64 5.32 7.08
C PRO A 86 -14.87 5.44 5.58
N ILE A 87 -15.11 4.31 4.92
CA ILE A 87 -15.31 4.24 3.47
C ILE A 87 -16.66 3.64 3.11
N LYS A 88 -17.19 4.04 1.96
CA LYS A 88 -18.37 3.46 1.31
C LYS A 88 -18.00 3.11 -0.13
N TYR A 89 -18.31 1.89 -0.54
CA TYR A 89 -18.10 1.46 -1.91
C TYR A 89 -19.22 1.91 -2.82
N ILE A 90 -18.83 2.55 -3.93
CA ILE A 90 -19.72 2.98 -4.99
C ILE A 90 -19.27 2.34 -6.31
N ASN A 91 -20.23 1.84 -7.11
CA ASN A 91 -19.90 1.22 -8.39
C ASN A 91 -19.91 2.27 -9.52
N GLU A 92 -19.01 3.24 -9.40
CA GLU A 92 -18.86 4.32 -10.38
C GLU A 92 -17.42 4.45 -10.85
N LYS A 93 -17.26 5.01 -12.06
CA LYS A 93 -15.95 5.43 -12.57
C LYS A 93 -15.65 6.83 -12.07
N THR A 94 -14.42 7.06 -11.66
CA THR A 94 -13.95 8.40 -11.30
C THR A 94 -13.10 8.98 -12.43
N PRO A 95 -13.26 10.29 -12.73
CA PRO A 95 -12.32 10.96 -13.62
C PRO A 95 -10.93 11.03 -12.99
N GLU A 96 -9.92 10.70 -13.75
CA GLU A 96 -8.52 10.81 -13.33
C GLU A 96 -7.96 12.17 -13.77
N PHE A 97 -7.16 12.76 -12.90
CA PHE A 97 -6.44 14.01 -13.16
C PHE A 97 -4.96 13.77 -13.00
N PRO A 98 -4.29 13.15 -14.02
CA PRO A 98 -2.86 12.90 -14.00
C PRO A 98 -2.07 14.22 -14.05
N LYS A 99 -0.76 14.16 -13.82
CA LYS A 99 0.12 15.33 -13.82
C LYS A 99 0.00 16.16 -15.11
N GLU A 100 -0.12 15.50 -16.26
CA GLU A 100 -0.29 16.11 -17.57
C GLU A 100 -1.54 16.99 -17.64
N TRP A 101 -2.60 16.61 -16.93
CA TRP A 101 -3.80 17.45 -16.84
C TRP A 101 -3.49 18.81 -16.21
N PHE A 102 -2.72 18.84 -15.13
CA PHE A 102 -2.31 20.09 -14.47
C PHE A 102 -1.41 20.95 -15.37
N ILE A 103 -0.43 20.33 -16.04
CA ILE A 103 0.45 21.01 -17.00
C ILE A 103 -0.38 21.67 -18.11
N ASN A 104 -1.32 20.92 -18.71
CA ASN A 104 -2.17 21.40 -19.80
C ASN A 104 -3.17 22.50 -19.37
N HIS A 105 -3.38 22.68 -18.06
CA HIS A 105 -4.23 23.73 -17.51
C HIS A 105 -3.45 24.87 -16.86
N SER A 106 -2.18 25.04 -17.26
CA SER A 106 -1.32 26.18 -16.91
C SER A 106 -1.02 26.32 -15.40
N PHE A 107 -0.89 25.18 -14.69
CA PHE A 107 -0.36 25.22 -13.33
C PHE A 107 1.13 25.52 -13.36
N ASN A 108 1.59 26.31 -12.39
CA ASN A 108 2.99 26.68 -12.26
C ASN A 108 3.89 25.44 -12.09
N SER A 109 4.99 25.36 -12.84
CA SER A 109 5.93 24.22 -12.81
C SER A 109 6.65 24.06 -11.46
N GLU A 110 6.97 25.16 -10.79
CA GLU A 110 7.60 25.13 -9.46
C GLU A 110 6.62 24.57 -8.42
N LEU A 111 5.36 25.02 -8.46
CA LEU A 111 4.29 24.47 -7.64
C LEU A 111 4.10 22.98 -7.90
N LEU A 112 4.08 22.53 -9.14
CA LEU A 112 3.94 21.10 -9.46
C LEU A 112 5.12 20.29 -8.92
N SER A 113 6.35 20.84 -8.98
CA SER A 113 7.54 20.21 -8.40
C SER A 113 7.44 20.08 -6.86
N ASP A 114 6.93 21.11 -6.18
CA ASP A 114 6.70 21.05 -4.72
C ASP A 114 5.60 20.06 -4.34
N LEU A 115 4.53 20.00 -5.13
CA LEU A 115 3.46 19.01 -4.94
C LEU A 115 3.93 17.57 -5.19
N ASP A 116 4.83 17.34 -6.16
CA ASP A 116 5.43 16.03 -6.37
C ASP A 116 6.28 15.60 -5.17
N LYS A 117 7.12 16.50 -4.63
CA LYS A 117 7.90 16.22 -3.41
C LYS A 117 7.02 15.91 -2.21
N ASP A 118 5.93 16.67 -2.03
CA ASP A 118 4.94 16.41 -0.95
C ASP A 118 4.29 15.02 -1.13
N LEU A 119 3.94 14.67 -2.35
CA LEU A 119 3.39 13.34 -2.67
C LEU A 119 4.40 12.23 -2.39
N ASP A 120 5.67 12.40 -2.79
CA ASP A 120 6.72 11.42 -2.53
C ASP A 120 6.93 11.20 -1.02
N ASN A 121 6.95 12.28 -0.24
CA ASN A 121 7.05 12.20 1.22
C ASN A 121 5.86 11.45 1.83
N LEU A 122 4.63 11.77 1.39
CA LEU A 122 3.42 11.07 1.83
C LEU A 122 3.46 9.57 1.44
N LEU A 123 3.91 9.24 0.24
CA LEU A 123 4.04 7.86 -0.19
C LEU A 123 5.08 7.10 0.64
N ILE A 124 6.18 7.73 1.01
CA ILE A 124 7.20 7.15 1.90
C ILE A 124 6.61 6.94 3.30
N GLU A 125 5.95 7.95 3.86
CA GLU A 125 5.34 7.89 5.20
C GLU A 125 4.20 6.86 5.28
N LYS A 126 3.34 6.79 4.26
CA LYS A 126 2.16 5.90 4.19
C LYS A 126 2.40 4.64 3.37
N GLY A 127 3.63 4.41 2.92
CA GLY A 127 3.99 3.19 2.21
C GLY A 127 3.73 1.94 3.04
N THR A 128 3.42 0.85 2.37
CA THR A 128 3.11 -0.42 3.04
C THR A 128 4.33 -1.33 3.02
N THR A 129 4.71 -1.82 4.18
CA THR A 129 5.75 -2.85 4.28
C THR A 129 5.14 -4.21 3.93
N PHE A 130 5.77 -4.90 2.99
CA PHE A 130 5.47 -6.27 2.62
C PHE A 130 6.60 -7.19 3.07
N ASN A 131 6.24 -8.43 3.38
CA ASN A 131 7.14 -9.43 3.91
C ASN A 131 7.17 -10.64 2.97
N CYS A 132 8.36 -10.94 2.44
CA CYS A 132 8.63 -12.10 1.61
C CYS A 132 9.35 -13.15 2.46
N VAL A 133 8.68 -14.27 2.72
CA VAL A 133 9.29 -15.46 3.30
C VAL A 133 9.87 -16.27 2.16
N ILE A 134 11.17 -16.57 2.22
CA ILE A 134 11.85 -17.46 1.29
C ILE A 134 11.99 -18.81 1.99
N TRP A 135 11.38 -19.82 1.40
CA TRP A 135 11.47 -21.21 1.87
C TRP A 135 12.78 -21.86 1.44
N GLN A 136 13.09 -23.03 1.99
CA GLN A 136 14.33 -23.76 1.71
C GLN A 136 14.62 -23.89 0.19
N GLY A 137 13.59 -24.15 -0.62
CA GLY A 137 13.73 -24.28 -2.07
C GLY A 137 14.16 -22.99 -2.78
N GLY A 138 13.93 -21.84 -2.13
CA GLY A 138 14.29 -20.52 -2.64
C GLY A 138 15.68 -20.03 -2.21
N ASN A 139 16.35 -20.69 -1.27
CA ASN A 139 17.59 -20.18 -0.68
C ASN A 139 18.72 -19.92 -1.69
N ASN A 140 18.83 -20.74 -2.73
CA ASN A 140 19.81 -20.57 -3.80
C ASN A 140 19.53 -19.37 -4.72
N TYR A 141 18.36 -18.74 -4.57
CA TYR A 141 17.88 -17.64 -5.43
C TYR A 141 17.71 -16.32 -4.66
N ILE A 142 18.14 -16.25 -3.41
CA ILE A 142 17.96 -15.07 -2.55
C ILE A 142 18.50 -13.80 -3.20
N GLU A 143 19.69 -13.84 -3.78
CA GLU A 143 20.29 -12.67 -4.43
C GLU A 143 19.44 -12.20 -5.61
N LYS A 144 18.97 -13.11 -6.46
CA LYS A 144 18.10 -12.81 -7.59
C LYS A 144 16.75 -12.25 -7.14
N ILE A 145 16.17 -12.83 -6.08
CA ILE A 145 14.92 -12.34 -5.48
C ILE A 145 15.11 -10.92 -4.93
N MET A 146 16.19 -10.67 -4.20
CA MET A 146 16.53 -9.35 -3.66
C MET A 146 16.74 -8.32 -4.79
N GLU A 147 17.45 -8.67 -5.84
CA GLU A 147 17.64 -7.81 -7.00
C GLU A 147 16.30 -7.41 -7.64
N LEU A 148 15.41 -8.39 -7.87
CA LEU A 148 14.10 -8.13 -8.47
C LEU A 148 13.21 -7.27 -7.57
N ILE A 149 13.23 -7.50 -6.26
CA ILE A 149 12.50 -6.65 -5.31
C ILE A 149 13.08 -5.24 -5.33
N ASN A 150 14.41 -5.09 -5.28
CA ASN A 150 15.08 -3.80 -5.15
C ASN A 150 14.99 -2.94 -6.43
N LYS A 151 14.66 -3.52 -7.58
CA LYS A 151 14.38 -2.76 -8.82
C LYS A 151 13.18 -1.82 -8.71
N GLN A 152 12.21 -2.14 -7.85
CA GLN A 152 10.94 -1.40 -7.77
C GLN A 152 10.58 -0.96 -6.35
N HIS A 153 11.23 -1.54 -5.34
CA HIS A 153 10.89 -1.38 -3.93
C HIS A 153 12.13 -1.25 -3.07
N THR A 154 12.01 -0.58 -1.92
CA THR A 154 13.12 -0.40 -0.98
C THR A 154 13.13 -1.53 0.05
N ILE A 155 14.20 -2.33 0.09
CA ILE A 155 14.40 -3.35 1.13
C ILE A 155 14.71 -2.64 2.45
N LYS A 156 13.97 -3.01 3.51
CA LYS A 156 14.10 -2.46 4.87
C LYS A 156 14.82 -3.42 5.82
N LEU A 157 14.57 -4.71 5.67
CA LEU A 157 15.13 -5.74 6.52
C LEU A 157 15.43 -7.00 5.71
N PHE A 158 16.56 -7.61 5.94
CA PHE A 158 16.88 -8.93 5.42
C PHE A 158 17.44 -9.81 6.54
N VAL A 159 16.83 -10.99 6.70
CA VAL A 159 17.27 -12.04 7.63
C VAL A 159 17.43 -13.31 6.83
N SER A 160 18.62 -13.90 6.83
CA SER A 160 18.94 -15.04 5.97
C SER A 160 19.13 -16.33 6.75
N ASN A 161 18.70 -17.43 6.14
CA ASN A 161 19.03 -18.81 6.53
C ASN A 161 18.79 -19.14 8.02
N VAL A 162 17.67 -18.64 8.55
CA VAL A 162 17.31 -18.90 9.95
C VAL A 162 16.80 -20.33 10.10
N VAL A 163 17.36 -21.07 11.02
CA VAL A 163 16.94 -22.45 11.33
C VAL A 163 15.67 -22.43 12.18
N ILE A 164 14.66 -23.17 11.76
CA ILE A 164 13.37 -23.29 12.47
C ILE A 164 13.28 -24.64 13.16
N ASN A 165 13.27 -24.66 14.49
CA ASN A 165 13.21 -25.88 15.29
C ASN A 165 11.89 -26.65 15.09
N ASN A 166 10.75 -25.96 15.01
CA ASN A 166 9.42 -26.55 14.75
C ASN A 166 8.88 -26.00 13.44
N PHE A 167 9.42 -26.50 12.32
CA PHE A 167 9.14 -25.99 10.99
C PHE A 167 7.67 -26.17 10.61
N ASP A 168 7.07 -27.31 10.92
CA ASP A 168 5.68 -27.60 10.58
C ASP A 168 4.74 -26.57 11.23
N LYS A 169 4.90 -26.34 12.53
CA LYS A 169 4.12 -25.33 13.25
C LYS A 169 4.38 -23.93 12.68
N PHE A 170 5.65 -23.58 12.42
CA PHE A 170 5.98 -22.29 11.83
C PHE A 170 5.29 -22.07 10.50
N LEU A 171 5.27 -23.07 9.61
CA LEU A 171 4.56 -22.98 8.33
C LEU A 171 3.07 -22.71 8.53
N PHE A 172 2.39 -23.47 9.39
CA PHE A 172 0.98 -23.25 9.71
C PHE A 172 0.73 -21.84 10.29
N ASP A 173 1.60 -21.38 11.19
CA ASP A 173 1.50 -20.05 11.77
C ASP A 173 1.65 -18.96 10.70
N ILE A 174 2.55 -19.08 9.73
CA ILE A 174 2.70 -18.13 8.61
C ILE A 174 1.41 -18.02 7.78
N TYR A 175 0.75 -19.14 7.49
CA TYR A 175 -0.45 -19.16 6.63
C TYR A 175 -1.78 -18.93 7.36
N LYS A 176 -1.76 -18.74 8.67
CA LYS A 176 -2.96 -18.63 9.52
C LYS A 176 -3.95 -17.54 9.07
N THR A 177 -3.47 -16.48 8.41
CA THR A 177 -4.31 -15.36 7.94
C THR A 177 -4.62 -15.40 6.46
N ASP A 178 -4.14 -16.40 5.71
CA ASP A 178 -4.23 -16.44 4.25
C ASP A 178 -5.56 -16.99 3.70
N ASN A 179 -6.45 -17.43 4.58
CA ASN A 179 -7.71 -18.07 4.19
C ASN A 179 -7.53 -19.22 3.17
N LEU A 180 -6.43 -19.99 3.35
CA LEU A 180 -6.15 -21.16 2.53
C LEU A 180 -6.85 -22.39 3.10
N GLU A 181 -7.29 -23.27 2.21
CA GLU A 181 -7.78 -24.60 2.58
C GLU A 181 -6.63 -25.40 3.21
N GLU A 182 -6.89 -26.09 4.30
CA GLU A 182 -5.88 -26.80 5.11
C GLU A 182 -5.06 -27.82 4.29
N TRP A 183 -5.70 -28.51 3.35
CA TRP A 183 -5.02 -29.47 2.49
C TRP A 183 -3.91 -28.82 1.61
N LYS A 184 -4.05 -27.54 1.24
CA LYS A 184 -3.02 -26.82 0.46
C LYS A 184 -1.79 -26.54 1.33
N ILE A 185 -1.99 -26.26 2.61
CA ILE A 185 -0.90 -26.07 3.58
C ILE A 185 -0.19 -27.41 3.80
N HIS A 186 -0.92 -28.49 4.01
CA HIS A 186 -0.34 -29.84 4.14
C HIS A 186 0.42 -30.28 2.89
N TYR A 187 -0.13 -30.04 1.70
CA TYR A 187 0.57 -30.31 0.44
C TYR A 187 1.93 -29.56 0.40
N LYS A 188 1.92 -28.27 0.70
CA LYS A 188 3.13 -27.45 0.73
C LYS A 188 4.13 -27.92 1.77
N LEU A 189 3.67 -28.30 2.94
CA LEU A 189 4.50 -28.87 4.00
C LEU A 189 5.20 -30.18 3.50
N ASN A 190 4.45 -31.04 2.85
CA ASN A 190 4.99 -32.28 2.31
C ASN A 190 6.09 -32.01 1.26
N GLU A 191 5.88 -31.03 0.36
CA GLU A 191 6.88 -30.66 -0.64
C GLU A 191 8.14 -30.04 0.01
N LEU A 192 7.97 -29.17 0.99
CA LEU A 192 9.09 -28.57 1.71
C LEU A 192 9.85 -29.59 2.57
N ASN A 193 9.18 -30.59 3.13
CA ASN A 193 9.82 -31.63 3.94
C ASN A 193 10.67 -32.61 3.10
N LYS A 194 10.52 -32.64 1.77
CA LYS A 194 11.43 -33.37 0.87
C LYS A 194 12.81 -32.73 0.80
N ILE A 195 12.93 -31.45 1.16
CA ILE A 195 14.18 -30.70 1.16
C ILE A 195 14.84 -30.89 2.52
N ASN A 196 16.08 -31.37 2.54
CA ASN A 196 16.81 -31.67 3.77
C ASN A 196 17.39 -30.39 4.44
N SER A 197 16.57 -29.38 4.59
CA SER A 197 16.91 -28.11 5.26
C SER A 197 15.65 -27.58 5.96
N LYS A 198 15.84 -26.95 7.12
CA LYS A 198 14.78 -26.32 7.89
C LYS A 198 15.05 -24.82 8.05
N THR A 199 15.66 -24.21 7.03
CA THR A 199 16.00 -22.80 7.03
C THR A 199 14.98 -21.98 6.23
N VAL A 200 14.74 -20.77 6.70
CA VAL A 200 13.92 -19.76 6.02
C VAL A 200 14.67 -18.43 5.99
N SER A 201 14.30 -17.58 5.04
CA SER A 201 14.79 -16.20 5.01
C SER A 201 13.61 -15.25 4.94
N LEU A 202 13.78 -14.03 5.44
CA LEU A 202 12.78 -12.96 5.40
C LEU A 202 13.37 -11.74 4.71
N ILE A 203 12.63 -11.20 3.73
CA ILE A 203 12.89 -9.88 3.15
C ILE A 203 11.68 -9.00 3.45
N SER A 204 11.88 -7.93 4.23
CA SER A 204 10.87 -6.89 4.40
C SER A 204 11.20 -5.71 3.51
N PHE A 205 10.22 -5.23 2.74
CA PHE A 205 10.41 -4.16 1.77
C PHE A 205 9.23 -3.20 1.73
N LEU A 206 9.53 -1.92 1.47
CA LEU A 206 8.54 -0.86 1.38
C LEU A 206 7.99 -0.77 -0.04
N VAL A 207 6.68 -0.80 -0.17
CA VAL A 207 5.95 -0.58 -1.41
C VAL A 207 5.25 0.77 -1.34
N LEU A 208 5.70 1.71 -2.13
CA LEU A 208 5.03 2.99 -2.33
C LEU A 208 3.82 2.75 -3.23
N ASN A 209 2.64 3.22 -2.81
CA ASN A 209 1.40 3.04 -3.56
C ASN A 209 1.16 1.58 -4.01
N PRO A 210 0.69 0.69 -3.13
CA PRO A 210 0.49 -0.74 -3.42
C PRO A 210 -0.51 -1.05 -4.54
N ASP A 211 -1.28 -0.05 -5.01
CA ASP A 211 -2.37 -0.23 -5.98
C ASP A 211 -3.37 -1.28 -5.48
N TRP A 212 -4.07 -0.92 -4.38
CA TRP A 212 -5.03 -1.79 -3.72
C TRP A 212 -6.26 -2.04 -4.58
N ARG A 213 -6.73 -3.29 -4.57
CA ARG A 213 -8.00 -3.68 -5.21
C ARG A 213 -8.68 -4.81 -4.44
N ILE A 214 -9.97 -4.96 -4.64
CA ILE A 214 -10.70 -6.16 -4.19
C ILE A 214 -10.53 -7.23 -5.25
N ARG A 215 -10.11 -8.43 -4.83
CA ARG A 215 -10.01 -9.59 -5.72
C ARG A 215 -11.40 -9.96 -6.24
N GLU A 216 -11.52 -10.17 -7.56
CA GLU A 216 -12.73 -10.73 -8.14
C GLU A 216 -13.07 -12.08 -7.48
N ASN A 217 -14.33 -12.32 -7.23
CA ASN A 217 -14.85 -13.53 -6.55
C ASN A 217 -14.45 -13.72 -5.08
N SER A 218 -13.84 -12.74 -4.44
CA SER A 218 -13.62 -12.72 -3.00
C SER A 218 -13.64 -11.28 -2.49
N GLU A 219 -14.00 -11.06 -1.23
CA GLU A 219 -13.92 -9.72 -0.62
C GLU A 219 -12.52 -9.38 -0.11
N SER A 220 -11.50 -10.15 -0.54
CA SER A 220 -10.14 -9.99 -0.09
C SER A 220 -9.46 -8.78 -0.73
N LEU A 221 -8.91 -7.90 0.11
CA LEU A 221 -8.05 -6.81 -0.33
C LEU A 221 -6.71 -7.37 -0.77
N ILE A 222 -6.23 -6.97 -1.94
CA ILE A 222 -4.95 -7.39 -2.50
C ILE A 222 -4.21 -6.21 -3.14
N SER A 223 -2.89 -6.29 -3.19
CA SER A 223 -2.06 -5.34 -3.93
C SER A 223 -1.76 -5.86 -5.33
N LYS A 224 -2.18 -5.11 -6.36
CA LYS A 224 -1.88 -5.46 -7.76
C LYS A 224 -0.37 -5.48 -8.04
N LYS A 225 0.39 -4.55 -7.45
CA LYS A 225 1.85 -4.53 -7.58
C LYS A 225 2.49 -5.78 -7.02
N ILE A 226 2.00 -6.27 -5.88
CA ILE A 226 2.51 -7.50 -5.26
C ILE A 226 2.12 -8.74 -6.06
N GLU A 227 0.92 -8.80 -6.62
CA GLU A 227 0.56 -9.91 -7.51
C GLU A 227 1.49 -9.98 -8.73
N LEU A 228 1.78 -8.84 -9.36
CA LEU A 228 2.73 -8.77 -10.48
C LEU A 228 4.16 -9.15 -10.04
N LEU A 229 4.61 -8.66 -8.88
CA LEU A 229 5.91 -9.02 -8.33
C LEU A 229 6.01 -10.54 -8.07
N LYS A 230 5.00 -11.15 -7.45
CA LYS A 230 4.94 -12.61 -7.24
C LYS A 230 5.03 -13.39 -8.55
N ALA A 231 4.28 -12.96 -9.57
CA ALA A 231 4.33 -13.57 -10.88
C ALA A 231 5.73 -13.49 -11.51
N ASN A 232 6.34 -12.29 -11.49
CA ASN A 232 7.70 -12.09 -12.02
C ASN A 232 8.76 -12.88 -11.27
N LEU A 233 8.70 -12.92 -9.93
CA LEU A 233 9.61 -13.71 -9.11
C LEU A 233 9.49 -15.20 -9.43
N ARG A 234 8.26 -15.71 -9.52
CA ARG A 234 7.99 -17.11 -9.84
C ARG A 234 8.53 -17.48 -11.21
N THR A 235 8.21 -16.70 -12.25
CA THR A 235 8.72 -16.93 -13.60
C THR A 235 10.23 -16.91 -13.65
N SER A 236 10.86 -15.90 -13.07
CA SER A 236 12.33 -15.73 -13.11
C SER A 236 13.10 -16.82 -12.37
N VAL A 237 12.46 -17.46 -11.38
CA VAL A 237 13.08 -18.54 -10.60
C VAL A 237 12.73 -19.90 -11.16
N SER A 238 11.51 -20.13 -11.72
CA SER A 238 11.05 -21.41 -12.24
C SER A 238 11.80 -21.88 -13.48
N GLU A 239 12.31 -20.97 -14.30
CA GLU A 239 13.16 -21.31 -15.46
C GLU A 239 14.44 -22.07 -15.06
N SER A 240 14.74 -22.09 -13.76
CA SER A 240 15.96 -22.68 -13.18
C SER A 240 15.70 -23.90 -12.28
N ILE A 241 14.45 -24.32 -12.08
CA ILE A 241 14.12 -25.34 -11.06
C ILE A 241 13.06 -26.35 -11.56
N ASP A 242 13.34 -27.65 -11.29
CA ASP A 242 12.36 -28.75 -11.37
C ASP A 242 11.38 -28.81 -10.18
N SER A 243 11.36 -27.81 -9.29
CA SER A 243 10.53 -27.80 -8.09
C SER A 243 9.29 -26.94 -8.21
N HIS A 244 8.24 -27.31 -7.47
CA HIS A 244 6.99 -26.52 -7.42
C HIS A 244 7.25 -25.08 -6.97
N ILE A 245 6.89 -24.13 -7.81
CA ILE A 245 7.01 -22.67 -7.62
C ILE A 245 6.50 -22.20 -6.25
N ASP A 246 5.47 -22.85 -5.71
CA ASP A 246 4.87 -22.51 -4.42
C ASP A 246 5.75 -22.83 -3.21
N THR A 247 6.84 -23.59 -3.39
CA THR A 247 7.80 -23.93 -2.33
C THR A 247 8.99 -22.98 -2.25
N ILE A 248 9.05 -21.97 -3.10
CA ILE A 248 10.17 -21.04 -3.20
C ILE A 248 10.00 -19.86 -2.25
N LEU A 249 8.86 -19.17 -2.37
CA LEU A 249 8.59 -17.97 -1.58
C LEU A 249 7.10 -17.80 -1.27
N HIS A 250 6.83 -16.97 -0.26
CA HIS A 250 5.51 -16.48 0.09
C HIS A 250 5.57 -15.00 0.41
N ILE A 251 4.63 -14.22 -0.13
CA ILE A 251 4.44 -12.79 0.20
C ILE A 251 2.96 -12.61 0.55
N GLY A 252 2.66 -11.94 1.67
CA GLY A 252 1.28 -11.62 2.03
C GLY A 252 0.60 -10.73 0.96
N ASP A 253 -0.68 -10.93 0.72
CA ASP A 253 -1.46 -10.18 -0.27
C ASP A 253 -1.86 -8.78 0.22
N ASN A 254 -1.95 -8.60 1.54
CA ASN A 254 -2.46 -7.39 2.20
C ASN A 254 -1.73 -7.07 3.51
N THR A 255 -2.06 -5.92 4.10
CA THR A 255 -1.43 -5.45 5.33
C THR A 255 -1.62 -6.41 6.51
N LYS A 256 -2.79 -7.04 6.65
CA LYS A 256 -3.08 -7.99 7.73
C LYS A 256 -2.17 -9.21 7.65
N GLN A 257 -2.04 -9.82 6.47
CA GLN A 257 -1.17 -10.97 6.25
C GLN A 257 0.30 -10.60 6.46
N ASN A 258 0.75 -9.47 5.92
CA ASN A 258 2.14 -9.04 6.06
C ASN A 258 2.51 -8.72 7.51
N ARG A 259 1.64 -8.08 8.26
CA ARG A 259 1.83 -7.86 9.69
C ARG A 259 1.92 -9.19 10.43
N HIS A 260 1.05 -10.13 10.14
CA HIS A 260 1.04 -11.44 10.75
C HIS A 260 2.34 -12.24 10.47
N ILE A 261 2.84 -12.20 9.23
CA ILE A 261 4.14 -12.80 8.88
C ILE A 261 5.25 -12.22 9.76
N TYR A 262 5.33 -10.89 9.87
CA TYR A 262 6.34 -10.21 10.66
C TYR A 262 6.26 -10.57 12.16
N GLU A 263 5.05 -10.52 12.74
CA GLU A 263 4.78 -10.90 14.13
C GLU A 263 5.12 -12.37 14.39
N THR A 264 4.93 -13.26 13.40
CA THR A 264 5.34 -14.66 13.50
C THR A 264 6.86 -14.78 13.63
N PHE A 265 7.64 -14.08 12.81
CA PHE A 265 9.09 -14.06 12.93
C PHE A 265 9.57 -13.54 14.31
N ILE A 266 8.93 -12.51 14.86
CA ILE A 266 9.20 -12.01 16.22
C ILE A 266 8.90 -13.11 17.26
N SER A 267 7.73 -13.74 17.17
CA SER A 267 7.28 -14.75 18.17
C SER A 267 8.18 -15.98 18.22
N TYR A 268 8.87 -16.29 17.14
CA TYR A 268 9.86 -17.35 17.06
C TYR A 268 11.29 -16.87 17.43
N GLY A 269 11.44 -15.59 17.82
CA GLY A 269 12.74 -15.02 18.21
C GLY A 269 13.72 -14.84 17.05
N LEU A 270 13.23 -14.82 15.81
CA LEU A 270 14.04 -14.76 14.59
C LEU A 270 14.44 -13.34 14.21
N ILE A 271 13.69 -12.36 14.67
CA ILE A 271 13.97 -10.93 14.56
C ILE A 271 13.68 -10.24 15.90
N ARG A 272 14.38 -9.13 16.16
CA ARG A 272 14.12 -8.31 17.34
C ARG A 272 12.93 -7.36 17.08
N ASN A 273 12.20 -7.04 18.14
CA ASN A 273 11.08 -6.09 18.08
C ASN A 273 11.59 -4.65 18.30
N ASP A 274 12.56 -4.21 17.50
CA ASP A 274 13.23 -2.90 17.65
C ASP A 274 12.62 -1.83 16.72
N ILE A 275 11.36 -2.02 16.24
CA ILE A 275 10.66 -1.04 15.37
C ILE A 275 9.38 -0.55 16.02
#